data_b9339db814bce0ac39f6e15e8f0e32d6
#
_entry.id   b9339db814bce0ac39f6e15e8f0e32d6
#
_cell.length_a   1.000
_cell.length_b   1.000
_cell.length_c   1.000
_cell.angle_alpha   90.00
_cell.angle_beta   90.00
_cell.angle_gamma   90.00
#
_symmetry.space_group_name_H-M   'P 1'
#
loop_
_entity.id
_entity.type
_entity.pdbx_description
1 polymer ?
#
loop_
_entity_poly.entity_id
_entity_poly.type
_entity_poly.pdbx_seq_one_letter_code
_entity_poly.pdbx_strand_id
1 'polypeptide(L)'
;MKDYLILKSMVLGAIACAFSATGFAADVQNGHGQDIADSTTEVNGAKHEAVRSSWMDRTDVVVGVGMKDSKETHTQNHAIGASSSRHELHTVTSKNLKSTEINKLYIETLQPITHYDENAKSVVFVQGRIGRSGEKISSYKLDSYWEPARPAGTFIRHDKQTDKKESLGMNANIGIGYRRLSKGEHAYVGVNAFYDHVFKGGYKRVSGGVEYVAGLNEIHANLYRNLGTDERKYIGLHGRSTVLGDPAGLYPYGMDPDQSLYNYGVVSYENHWALSENTVARGYDIGYARTFKNARWARVYADYYNWRGREAVKVGYYKLPKRNAIKGFKVGAEFHITPHLTLDAGYKTASHHLSGPYATLKYTIGTSKFAWRGGKHSESAITTARSKMLDKVHRSDMVVQETVEETYDHGVVDVGL
;
A
#
# COMPACT_ATOMS: atom_id res chain seq x y z
N MET A 1 -21.80 1.89 10.43
CA MET A 1 -20.99 2.04 11.67
C MET A 1 -20.93 0.77 12.52
N LYS A 2 -22.06 0.04 12.68
CA LYS A 2 -22.10 -1.23 13.46
C LYS A 2 -21.24 -2.36 12.84
N ASP A 3 -21.29 -2.54 11.53
CA ASP A 3 -20.54 -3.63 10.86
C ASP A 3 -19.02 -3.42 10.88
N TYR A 4 -18.59 -2.17 10.94
CA TYR A 4 -17.18 -1.80 11.07
C TYR A 4 -16.59 -2.13 12.46
N LEU A 5 -17.41 -2.02 13.51
CA LEU A 5 -17.02 -2.41 14.86
C LEU A 5 -16.93 -3.94 15.04
N ILE A 6 -17.84 -4.69 14.41
CA ILE A 6 -17.87 -6.15 14.47
C ILE A 6 -16.64 -6.73 13.76
N LEU A 7 -16.27 -6.21 12.59
CA LEU A 7 -15.08 -6.64 11.85
C LEU A 7 -13.79 -6.30 12.61
N LYS A 8 -13.69 -5.12 13.22
CA LYS A 8 -12.58 -4.75 14.11
C LYS A 8 -12.45 -5.70 15.30
N SER A 9 -13.57 -6.06 15.93
CA SER A 9 -13.58 -6.96 17.09
C SER A 9 -13.18 -8.38 16.70
N MET A 10 -13.59 -8.88 15.54
CA MET A 10 -13.19 -10.20 15.04
C MET A 10 -11.69 -10.27 14.70
N VAL A 11 -11.13 -9.25 14.06
CA VAL A 11 -9.71 -9.20 13.71
C VAL A 11 -8.84 -9.02 14.95
N LEU A 12 -9.22 -8.15 15.89
CA LEU A 12 -8.52 -8.00 17.19
C LEU A 12 -8.65 -9.25 18.04
N GLY A 13 -9.79 -9.93 18.04
CA GLY A 13 -10.00 -11.19 18.73
C GLY A 13 -9.11 -12.32 18.21
N ALA A 14 -8.97 -12.44 16.88
CA ALA A 14 -8.07 -13.42 16.26
C ALA A 14 -6.59 -13.16 16.60
N ILE A 15 -6.19 -11.88 16.70
CA ILE A 15 -4.83 -11.48 17.08
C ILE A 15 -4.60 -11.74 18.57
N ALA A 16 -5.55 -11.40 19.46
CA ALA A 16 -5.44 -11.64 20.89
C ALA A 16 -5.36 -13.15 21.20
N CYS A 17 -6.14 -13.99 20.52
CA CYS A 17 -6.03 -15.45 20.64
C CYS A 17 -4.68 -16.00 20.14
N ALA A 18 -4.04 -15.36 19.15
CA ALA A 18 -2.72 -15.77 18.67
C ALA A 18 -1.60 -15.37 19.65
N PHE A 19 -1.77 -14.25 20.37
CA PHE A 19 -0.78 -13.78 21.35
C PHE A 19 -1.02 -14.31 22.78
N SER A 20 -2.24 -14.66 23.16
CA SER A 20 -2.56 -15.21 24.48
C SER A 20 -2.26 -16.72 24.61
N ALA A 21 -1.95 -17.41 23.51
CA ALA A 21 -1.32 -18.73 23.60
C ALA A 21 0.15 -18.56 24.03
N THR A 22 0.33 -18.00 25.22
CA THR A 22 1.59 -17.89 25.96
C THR A 22 2.15 -19.29 26.24
N GLY A 23 2.92 -19.80 25.34
CA GLY A 23 3.69 -21.01 25.47
C GLY A 23 5.13 -20.82 25.06
N PHE A 24 5.70 -19.64 25.31
CA PHE A 24 7.11 -19.42 25.01
C PHE A 24 8.07 -20.11 25.99
N ALA A 25 7.57 -20.71 27.07
CA ALA A 25 8.42 -21.31 28.10
C ALA A 25 8.13 -22.79 28.45
N ALA A 26 7.09 -23.42 27.89
CA ALA A 26 6.68 -24.75 28.33
C ALA A 26 7.02 -25.91 27.36
N ASP A 27 7.45 -25.62 26.13
CA ASP A 27 7.68 -26.69 25.12
C ASP A 27 9.13 -27.24 25.09
N VAL A 28 9.99 -26.86 26.04
CA VAL A 28 11.41 -27.29 26.04
C VAL A 28 11.68 -28.51 26.97
N GLN A 29 10.77 -28.90 27.82
CA GLN A 29 11.16 -29.84 28.90
C GLN A 29 10.42 -31.21 29.02
N ASN A 30 9.46 -31.58 28.21
CA ASN A 30 8.83 -32.88 28.36
C ASN A 30 8.56 -33.60 27.01
N GLY A 31 9.53 -34.38 26.53
CA GLY A 31 9.29 -35.22 25.34
C GLY A 31 10.54 -35.87 24.73
N HIS A 32 11.43 -36.44 25.53
CA HIS A 32 12.72 -36.89 25.00
C HIS A 32 12.81 -38.29 24.40
N GLY A 33 11.73 -39.07 24.36
CA GLY A 33 11.78 -40.45 23.88
C GLY A 33 10.93 -40.79 22.65
N GLN A 34 9.76 -40.19 22.51
CA GLN A 34 8.87 -40.43 21.36
C GLN A 34 9.06 -39.45 20.20
N ASP A 35 9.59 -38.26 20.46
CA ASP A 35 9.73 -37.21 19.46
C ASP A 35 10.84 -37.51 18.43
N ILE A 36 11.83 -38.36 18.72
CA ILE A 36 12.92 -38.65 17.78
C ILE A 36 12.45 -39.56 16.65
N ALA A 37 11.64 -40.54 16.92
CA ALA A 37 11.11 -41.43 15.88
C ALA A 37 10.09 -40.72 14.99
N ASP A 38 9.22 -39.90 15.60
CA ASP A 38 8.21 -39.13 14.90
C ASP A 38 8.87 -37.99 14.05
N SER A 39 9.90 -37.32 14.59
CA SER A 39 10.65 -36.30 13.87
C SER A 39 11.40 -36.86 12.66
N THR A 40 11.95 -38.06 12.77
CA THR A 40 12.65 -38.73 11.68
C THR A 40 11.71 -39.12 10.55
N THR A 41 10.54 -39.62 10.89
CA THR A 41 9.49 -39.97 9.91
C THR A 41 8.96 -38.75 9.21
N GLU A 42 8.80 -37.63 9.93
CA GLU A 42 8.35 -36.37 9.37
C GLU A 42 9.38 -35.72 8.44
N VAL A 43 10.64 -35.72 8.83
CA VAL A 43 11.74 -35.23 7.98
C VAL A 43 11.81 -36.01 6.67
N ASN A 44 11.67 -37.32 6.74
CA ASN A 44 11.65 -38.17 5.55
C ASN A 44 10.41 -37.92 4.69
N GLY A 45 9.22 -37.78 5.30
CA GLY A 45 8.00 -37.39 4.60
C GLY A 45 8.11 -36.04 3.89
N ALA A 46 8.66 -35.04 4.58
CA ALA A 46 8.88 -33.72 4.00
C ALA A 46 9.91 -33.74 2.85
N LYS A 47 10.94 -34.57 2.94
CA LYS A 47 11.91 -34.79 1.87
C LYS A 47 11.23 -35.36 0.62
N HIS A 48 10.46 -36.44 0.78
CA HIS A 48 9.73 -37.04 -0.34
C HIS A 48 8.72 -36.09 -0.97
N GLU A 49 8.01 -35.31 -0.20
CA GLU A 49 7.06 -34.32 -0.71
C GLU A 49 7.74 -33.17 -1.46
N ALA A 50 8.88 -32.69 -0.97
CA ALA A 50 9.64 -31.64 -1.62
C ALA A 50 10.16 -32.05 -3.01
N VAL A 51 10.59 -33.31 -3.13
CA VAL A 51 11.09 -33.88 -4.41
C VAL A 51 9.96 -34.09 -5.41
N ARG A 52 8.76 -34.47 -4.94
CA ARG A 52 7.59 -34.69 -5.81
C ARG A 52 6.83 -33.43 -6.20
N SER A 53 7.17 -32.26 -5.60
CA SER A 53 6.50 -31.00 -5.90
C SER A 53 6.76 -30.59 -7.35
N SER A 54 5.70 -30.59 -8.15
CA SER A 54 5.75 -30.16 -9.55
C SER A 54 5.78 -28.64 -9.66
N TRP A 55 6.10 -28.12 -10.84
CA TRP A 55 6.01 -26.68 -11.11
C TRP A 55 4.58 -26.14 -10.91
N MET A 56 3.57 -26.98 -11.12
CA MET A 56 2.16 -26.65 -10.94
C MET A 56 1.81 -26.38 -9.47
N ASP A 57 2.42 -27.13 -8.53
CA ASP A 57 2.19 -26.95 -7.09
C ASP A 57 2.74 -25.64 -6.56
N ARG A 58 3.63 -25.00 -7.34
CA ARG A 58 4.28 -23.75 -7.04
C ARG A 58 3.79 -22.57 -7.88
N THR A 59 2.72 -22.77 -8.65
CA THR A 59 2.14 -21.75 -9.52
C THR A 59 0.72 -21.43 -9.08
N ASP A 60 0.47 -20.17 -8.74
CA ASP A 60 -0.82 -19.67 -8.29
C ASP A 60 -1.40 -18.67 -9.28
N VAL A 61 -2.72 -18.75 -9.44
CA VAL A 61 -3.54 -17.68 -9.99
C VAL A 61 -4.23 -16.97 -8.83
N VAL A 62 -4.06 -15.67 -8.75
CA VAL A 62 -4.49 -14.88 -7.60
C VAL A 62 -5.48 -13.81 -8.03
N VAL A 63 -6.62 -13.76 -7.33
CA VAL A 63 -7.64 -12.72 -7.44
C VAL A 63 -7.84 -12.09 -6.07
N GLY A 64 -7.73 -10.79 -5.98
CA GLY A 64 -7.91 -10.09 -4.71
C GLY A 64 -8.79 -8.88 -4.86
N VAL A 65 -9.53 -8.61 -3.80
CA VAL A 65 -10.37 -7.43 -3.65
C VAL A 65 -9.85 -6.57 -2.49
N GLY A 66 -9.91 -5.28 -2.68
CA GLY A 66 -9.52 -4.32 -1.67
C GLY A 66 -10.38 -3.08 -1.75
N MET A 67 -10.20 -2.19 -0.81
CA MET A 67 -10.93 -0.94 -0.80
C MET A 67 -10.21 0.09 -1.67
N LYS A 68 -10.96 0.63 -2.62
CA LYS A 68 -10.69 1.92 -3.23
C LYS A 68 -11.34 2.97 -2.35
N ASP A 69 -10.59 3.98 -2.02
CA ASP A 69 -11.06 4.99 -1.07
C ASP A 69 -10.64 6.39 -1.57
N SER A 70 -11.53 7.36 -1.39
CA SER A 70 -11.28 8.76 -1.69
C SER A 70 -11.82 9.61 -0.56
N LYS A 71 -10.96 10.42 0.02
CA LYS A 71 -11.32 11.40 1.04
C LYS A 71 -11.12 12.80 0.45
N GLU A 72 -12.19 13.57 0.39
CA GLU A 72 -12.18 14.96 -0.01
C GLU A 72 -12.48 15.83 1.22
N THR A 73 -11.65 16.83 1.47
CA THR A 73 -11.84 17.80 2.54
C THR A 73 -11.83 19.18 1.91
N HIS A 74 -12.89 19.95 2.12
CA HIS A 74 -13.01 21.33 1.68
C HIS A 74 -13.23 22.18 2.92
N THR A 75 -12.36 23.15 3.11
CA THR A 75 -12.41 24.12 4.21
C THR A 75 -12.70 25.49 3.65
N GLN A 76 -13.70 26.15 4.20
CA GLN A 76 -14.07 27.53 3.88
C GLN A 76 -13.87 28.36 5.15
N ASN A 77 -13.07 29.39 5.05
CA ASN A 77 -12.82 30.35 6.11
C ASN A 77 -13.39 31.70 5.68
N HIS A 78 -14.37 32.22 6.41
CA HIS A 78 -14.96 33.51 6.16
C HIS A 78 -14.17 34.57 6.94
N ALA A 79 -13.74 35.61 6.24
CA ALA A 79 -13.03 36.76 6.82
C ALA A 79 -13.77 38.06 6.51
N ILE A 80 -13.89 38.92 7.50
CA ILE A 80 -14.46 40.28 7.35
C ILE A 80 -13.31 41.28 7.30
N GLY A 81 -13.27 42.05 6.21
CA GLY A 81 -12.25 43.06 5.97
C GLY A 81 -10.99 42.52 5.28
N ALA A 82 -10.20 43.43 4.71
CA ALA A 82 -8.95 43.13 4.00
C ALA A 82 -7.82 42.58 4.93
N SER A 83 -8.01 42.68 6.23
CA SER A 83 -7.08 42.17 7.25
C SER A 83 -7.53 40.77 7.70
N SER A 84 -6.69 39.79 7.47
CA SER A 84 -6.90 38.36 7.79
C SER A 84 -7.08 38.02 9.25
N SER A 85 -7.28 38.99 10.12
CA SER A 85 -7.28 38.82 11.57
C SER A 85 -8.64 38.57 12.21
N ARG A 86 -9.75 38.62 11.49
CA ARG A 86 -11.08 38.23 11.98
C ARG A 86 -11.70 37.13 11.15
N HIS A 87 -11.54 35.91 11.59
CA HIS A 87 -12.24 34.74 11.06
C HIS A 87 -13.51 34.54 11.90
N GLU A 88 -14.67 34.79 11.31
CA GLU A 88 -15.94 34.63 12.04
C GLU A 88 -16.67 33.32 11.78
N LEU A 89 -16.39 32.65 10.69
CA LEU A 89 -17.00 31.35 10.38
C LEU A 89 -16.01 30.40 9.72
N HIS A 90 -15.93 29.21 10.26
CA HIS A 90 -15.12 28.13 9.71
C HIS A 90 -16.04 26.96 9.36
N THR A 91 -16.12 26.64 8.07
CA THR A 91 -16.92 25.50 7.59
C THR A 91 -15.98 24.45 7.02
N VAL A 92 -16.05 23.22 7.55
CA VAL A 92 -15.32 22.08 7.01
C VAL A 92 -16.30 21.05 6.48
N THR A 93 -16.21 20.78 5.20
CA THR A 93 -16.97 19.72 4.56
C THR A 93 -16.04 18.58 4.24
N SER A 94 -16.35 17.38 4.70
CA SER A 94 -15.58 16.18 4.41
C SER A 94 -16.46 15.12 3.76
N LYS A 95 -16.03 14.65 2.58
CA LYS A 95 -16.70 13.59 1.83
C LYS A 95 -15.78 12.39 1.70
N ASN A 96 -16.24 11.24 2.17
CA ASN A 96 -15.54 9.97 2.03
C ASN A 96 -16.32 9.08 1.07
N LEU A 97 -15.66 8.67 -0.02
CA LEU A 97 -16.20 7.73 -1.00
C LEU A 97 -15.40 6.43 -0.89
N LYS A 98 -16.07 5.36 -0.49
CA LYS A 98 -15.49 4.03 -0.38
C LYS A 98 -16.17 3.10 -1.37
N SER A 99 -15.37 2.36 -2.11
CA SER A 99 -15.85 1.30 -2.99
C SER A 99 -14.89 0.11 -2.95
N THR A 100 -15.40 -1.05 -3.32
CA THR A 100 -14.56 -2.24 -3.46
C THR A 100 -14.10 -2.37 -4.90
N GLU A 101 -12.82 -2.69 -5.10
CA GLU A 101 -12.28 -2.97 -6.43
C GLU A 101 -11.47 -4.27 -6.44
N ILE A 102 -11.38 -4.90 -7.61
CA ILE A 102 -10.43 -5.98 -7.85
C ILE A 102 -9.06 -5.33 -8.01
N ASN A 103 -8.27 -5.35 -6.94
CA ASN A 103 -6.95 -4.73 -6.91
C ASN A 103 -5.80 -5.71 -7.17
N LYS A 104 -6.09 -7.02 -7.20
CA LYS A 104 -5.12 -8.08 -7.53
C LYS A 104 -5.72 -9.04 -8.54
N LEU A 105 -4.98 -9.27 -9.61
CA LEU A 105 -5.24 -10.30 -10.60
C LEU A 105 -3.91 -10.67 -11.26
N TYR A 106 -3.26 -11.74 -10.82
CA TYR A 106 -1.94 -12.09 -11.31
C TYR A 106 -1.68 -13.59 -11.26
N ILE A 107 -0.67 -14.01 -12.00
CA ILE A 107 -0.07 -15.34 -11.93
C ILE A 107 1.30 -15.19 -11.27
N GLU A 108 1.61 -16.06 -10.33
CA GLU A 108 2.87 -16.10 -9.60
C GLU A 108 3.41 -17.51 -9.51
N THR A 109 4.71 -17.67 -9.73
CA THR A 109 5.38 -18.97 -9.64
C THR A 109 6.74 -18.84 -8.97
N LEU A 110 7.16 -19.89 -8.24
CA LEU A 110 8.52 -20.06 -7.73
C LEU A 110 9.08 -21.37 -8.25
N GLN A 111 10.28 -21.32 -8.86
CA GLN A 111 10.92 -22.51 -9.42
C GLN A 111 12.35 -22.65 -8.92
N PRO A 112 12.76 -23.84 -8.43
CA PRO A 112 14.16 -24.11 -8.12
C PRO A 112 14.98 -24.12 -9.41
N ILE A 113 16.13 -23.46 -9.38
CA ILE A 113 17.10 -23.49 -10.47
C ILE A 113 18.12 -24.60 -10.23
N THR A 114 18.53 -24.75 -8.97
CA THR A 114 19.42 -25.84 -8.60
C THR A 114 18.61 -27.12 -8.37
N HIS A 115 19.26 -28.27 -8.63
CA HIS A 115 18.66 -29.54 -8.31
C HIS A 115 18.30 -29.58 -6.81
N TYR A 116 17.06 -29.87 -6.51
CA TYR A 116 16.53 -29.94 -5.14
C TYR A 116 15.97 -31.33 -4.87
N ASP A 117 16.79 -32.17 -4.27
CA ASP A 117 16.48 -33.55 -3.91
C ASP A 117 16.31 -33.74 -2.39
N GLU A 118 16.08 -34.98 -1.97
CA GLU A 118 15.87 -35.34 -0.56
C GLU A 118 17.08 -35.03 0.33
N ASN A 119 18.26 -34.93 -0.22
CA ASN A 119 19.52 -34.69 0.49
C ASN A 119 19.96 -33.22 0.41
N ALA A 120 19.34 -32.45 -0.47
CA ALA A 120 19.70 -31.05 -0.67
C ALA A 120 19.44 -30.23 0.60
N LYS A 121 20.47 -29.56 1.10
CA LYS A 121 20.40 -28.64 2.25
C LYS A 121 20.23 -27.19 1.86
N SER A 122 20.29 -26.91 0.57
CA SER A 122 20.12 -25.55 0.05
C SER A 122 19.46 -25.57 -1.31
N VAL A 123 18.84 -24.44 -1.67
CA VAL A 123 18.20 -24.25 -2.96
C VAL A 123 18.40 -22.83 -3.45
N VAL A 124 18.74 -22.69 -4.72
CA VAL A 124 18.60 -21.42 -5.47
C VAL A 124 17.31 -21.50 -6.26
N PHE A 125 16.52 -20.46 -6.20
CA PHE A 125 15.24 -20.40 -6.88
C PHE A 125 15.03 -19.08 -7.60
N VAL A 126 14.13 -19.08 -8.59
CA VAL A 126 13.55 -17.89 -9.22
C VAL A 126 12.08 -17.82 -8.87
N GLN A 127 11.62 -16.62 -8.56
CA GLN A 127 10.20 -16.31 -8.39
C GLN A 127 9.81 -15.19 -9.35
N GLY A 128 8.68 -15.38 -10.04
CA GLY A 128 8.16 -14.41 -10.97
C GLY A 128 6.66 -14.21 -10.80
N ARG A 129 6.21 -13.00 -11.04
CA ARG A 129 4.79 -12.64 -11.04
C ARG A 129 4.51 -11.67 -12.18
N ILE A 130 3.35 -11.84 -12.84
CA ILE A 130 2.83 -10.93 -13.84
C ILE A 130 1.33 -10.75 -13.67
N GLY A 131 0.86 -9.53 -13.74
CA GLY A 131 -0.54 -9.20 -13.63
C GLY A 131 -0.79 -7.87 -12.94
N ARG A 132 -1.99 -7.69 -12.42
CA ARG A 132 -2.40 -6.47 -11.70
C ARG A 132 -2.15 -6.64 -10.21
N SER A 133 -1.35 -5.75 -9.63
CA SER A 133 -1.13 -5.68 -8.18
C SER A 133 -0.56 -4.33 -7.78
N GLY A 134 -0.48 -4.06 -6.47
CA GLY A 134 0.05 -2.82 -5.93
C GLY A 134 -0.98 -1.71 -5.82
N GLU A 135 -0.56 -0.62 -5.23
CA GLU A 135 -1.40 0.52 -4.87
C GLU A 135 -0.81 1.83 -5.36
N LYS A 136 -1.68 2.70 -5.88
CA LYS A 136 -1.37 4.11 -6.14
C LYS A 136 -2.08 4.95 -5.09
N ILE A 137 -1.33 5.78 -4.40
CA ILE A 137 -1.82 6.71 -3.39
C ILE A 137 -1.58 8.11 -3.93
N SER A 138 -2.66 8.83 -4.22
CA SER A 138 -2.63 10.18 -4.76
C SER A 138 -3.08 11.15 -3.69
N SER A 139 -2.28 12.18 -3.45
CA SER A 139 -2.64 13.34 -2.63
C SER A 139 -2.68 14.57 -3.52
N TYR A 140 -3.85 15.17 -3.60
CA TYR A 140 -4.14 16.32 -4.41
C TYR A 140 -4.48 17.49 -3.49
N LYS A 141 -3.74 18.58 -3.60
CA LYS A 141 -3.96 19.78 -2.82
C LYS A 141 -4.15 20.95 -3.78
N LEU A 142 -5.28 21.63 -3.63
CA LEU A 142 -5.50 22.94 -4.22
C LEU A 142 -4.97 23.98 -3.23
N ASP A 143 -4.12 24.86 -3.70
CA ASP A 143 -3.66 25.99 -2.92
C ASP A 143 -4.83 26.95 -2.63
N SER A 144 -4.71 27.66 -1.51
CA SER A 144 -5.80 28.50 -1.04
C SER A 144 -6.07 29.64 -2.01
N TYR A 145 -7.33 29.87 -2.31
CA TYR A 145 -7.76 31.06 -3.04
C TYR A 145 -8.83 31.83 -2.27
N TRP A 146 -8.94 33.11 -2.55
CA TRP A 146 -9.90 34.00 -1.92
C TRP A 146 -11.01 34.35 -2.91
N GLU A 147 -12.24 34.21 -2.47
CA GLU A 147 -13.42 34.59 -3.21
C GLU A 147 -14.09 35.78 -2.52
N PRO A 148 -14.38 36.90 -3.24
CA PRO A 148 -15.20 37.96 -2.69
C PRO A 148 -16.59 37.48 -2.36
N ALA A 149 -17.11 37.83 -1.18
CA ALA A 149 -18.41 37.44 -0.72
C ALA A 149 -19.27 38.68 -0.39
N ARG A 150 -20.55 38.46 -0.14
CA ARG A 150 -21.43 39.54 0.34
C ARG A 150 -21.64 39.40 1.85
N PRO A 151 -21.71 40.50 2.62
CA PRO A 151 -21.66 41.89 2.20
C PRO A 151 -20.25 42.33 1.73
N ALA A 152 -20.19 43.48 1.04
CA ALA A 152 -18.93 44.04 0.52
C ALA A 152 -17.85 44.11 1.63
N GLY A 153 -16.60 43.75 1.29
CA GLY A 153 -15.51 43.63 2.24
C GLY A 153 -15.40 42.27 2.95
N THR A 154 -16.28 41.32 2.64
CA THR A 154 -16.17 39.90 3.11
C THR A 154 -15.45 39.07 2.07
N PHE A 155 -14.60 38.16 2.50
CA PHE A 155 -13.87 37.22 1.65
C PHE A 155 -14.01 35.79 2.18
N ILE A 156 -14.09 34.82 1.28
CA ILE A 156 -14.08 33.41 1.61
C ILE A 156 -12.77 32.81 1.12
N ARG A 157 -12.00 32.25 2.03
CA ARG A 157 -10.82 31.45 1.70
C ARG A 157 -11.22 29.98 1.53
N HIS A 158 -10.83 29.41 0.43
CA HIS A 158 -11.07 28.01 0.10
C HIS A 158 -9.79 27.20 0.16
N ASP A 159 -9.81 26.11 0.90
CA ASP A 159 -8.76 25.10 0.92
C ASP A 159 -9.37 23.75 0.56
N LYS A 160 -8.83 23.08 -0.45
CA LYS A 160 -9.33 21.76 -0.88
C LYS A 160 -8.21 20.74 -0.91
N GLN A 161 -8.45 19.59 -0.26
CA GLN A 161 -7.54 18.46 -0.30
C GLN A 161 -8.30 17.19 -0.66
N THR A 162 -7.71 16.40 -1.55
CA THR A 162 -8.29 15.10 -1.93
C THR A 162 -7.21 14.04 -1.86
N ASP A 163 -7.43 13.01 -1.04
CA ASP A 163 -6.59 11.83 -0.95
C ASP A 163 -7.31 10.65 -1.58
N LYS A 164 -6.62 9.90 -2.46
CA LYS A 164 -7.17 8.73 -3.16
C LYS A 164 -6.24 7.54 -3.01
N LYS A 165 -6.85 6.36 -2.91
CA LYS A 165 -6.17 5.07 -2.99
C LYS A 165 -6.83 4.23 -4.07
N GLU A 166 -6.05 3.76 -5.03
CA GLU A 166 -6.52 2.95 -6.15
C GLU A 166 -5.49 1.88 -6.53
N SER A 167 -5.90 0.90 -7.34
CA SER A 167 -5.00 -0.12 -7.86
C SER A 167 -3.98 0.46 -8.83
N LEU A 168 -2.72 0.01 -8.71
CA LEU A 168 -1.61 0.50 -9.54
C LEU A 168 -1.69 0.04 -11.01
N GLY A 169 -2.39 -1.06 -11.30
CA GLY A 169 -2.49 -1.61 -12.65
C GLY A 169 -1.51 -2.75 -12.92
N MET A 170 -1.27 -3.02 -14.22
CA MET A 170 -0.44 -4.14 -14.68
C MET A 170 1.04 -3.92 -14.35
N ASN A 171 1.63 -4.94 -13.76
CA ASN A 171 3.06 -4.97 -13.41
C ASN A 171 3.60 -6.39 -13.49
N ALA A 172 4.93 -6.49 -13.50
CA ALA A 172 5.64 -7.75 -13.41
C ALA A 172 6.76 -7.61 -12.38
N ASN A 173 7.11 -8.72 -11.76
CA ASN A 173 8.34 -8.83 -10.99
C ASN A 173 9.05 -10.15 -11.28
N ILE A 174 10.35 -10.11 -11.09
CA ILE A 174 11.21 -11.27 -11.13
C ILE A 174 12.23 -11.15 -10.00
N GLY A 175 12.52 -12.26 -9.35
CA GLY A 175 13.50 -12.31 -8.29
C GLY A 175 14.23 -13.64 -8.23
N ILE A 176 15.38 -13.59 -7.59
CA ILE A 176 16.21 -14.74 -7.29
C ILE A 176 16.40 -14.83 -5.78
N GLY A 177 16.45 -16.05 -5.27
CA GLY A 177 16.72 -16.27 -3.85
C GLY A 177 17.55 -17.52 -3.60
N TYR A 178 18.11 -17.54 -2.41
CA TYR A 178 18.86 -18.68 -1.88
C TYR A 178 18.38 -18.99 -0.47
N ARG A 179 18.14 -20.26 -0.20
CA ARG A 179 17.75 -20.77 1.12
C ARG A 179 18.69 -21.90 1.55
N ARG A 180 19.01 -21.94 2.83
CA ARG A 180 19.86 -22.96 3.42
C ARG A 180 19.29 -23.47 4.73
N LEU A 181 19.09 -24.78 4.84
CA LEU A 181 18.69 -25.48 6.04
C LEU A 181 19.78 -25.49 7.11
N SER A 182 19.36 -25.41 8.37
CA SER A 182 20.22 -25.67 9.53
C SER A 182 20.67 -27.13 9.57
N LYS A 183 21.66 -27.46 10.40
CA LYS A 183 22.16 -28.84 10.54
C LYS A 183 21.06 -29.84 10.95
N GLY A 184 20.14 -29.43 11.80
CA GLY A 184 19.01 -30.25 12.27
C GLY A 184 17.77 -30.19 11.39
N GLU A 185 17.79 -29.43 10.29
CA GLU A 185 16.67 -29.24 9.34
C GLU A 185 15.38 -28.66 9.96
N HIS A 186 15.44 -28.16 11.21
CA HIS A 186 14.31 -27.51 11.89
C HIS A 186 14.13 -26.04 11.52
N ALA A 187 15.12 -25.45 10.87
CA ALA A 187 15.10 -24.06 10.47
C ALA A 187 15.83 -23.86 9.14
N TYR A 188 15.48 -22.79 8.44
CA TYR A 188 16.30 -22.28 7.33
C TYR A 188 16.47 -20.77 7.41
N VAL A 189 17.52 -20.30 6.78
CA VAL A 189 17.77 -18.88 6.49
C VAL A 189 17.70 -18.70 4.98
N GLY A 190 17.06 -17.64 4.54
CA GLY A 190 16.98 -17.27 3.13
C GLY A 190 17.37 -15.82 2.89
N VAL A 191 17.88 -15.57 1.70
CA VAL A 191 18.13 -14.23 1.14
C VAL A 191 17.53 -14.16 -0.25
N ASN A 192 17.02 -12.98 -0.62
CA ASN A 192 16.41 -12.79 -1.92
C ASN A 192 16.62 -11.37 -2.45
N ALA A 193 16.49 -11.23 -3.76
CA ALA A 193 16.52 -9.96 -4.45
C ALA A 193 15.47 -9.97 -5.56
N PHE A 194 14.76 -8.85 -5.73
CA PHE A 194 13.71 -8.71 -6.74
C PHE A 194 13.84 -7.41 -7.51
N TYR A 195 13.37 -7.46 -8.75
CA TYR A 195 13.11 -6.33 -9.61
C TYR A 195 11.62 -6.27 -9.94
N ASP A 196 11.02 -5.12 -9.74
CA ASP A 196 9.59 -4.85 -10.04
C ASP A 196 9.50 -3.80 -11.14
N HIS A 197 8.57 -3.99 -12.07
CA HIS A 197 8.26 -3.07 -13.15
C HIS A 197 6.75 -2.88 -13.32
N VAL A 198 6.31 -1.62 -13.35
CA VAL A 198 4.93 -1.25 -13.69
C VAL A 198 4.90 -0.77 -15.13
N PHE A 199 4.08 -1.40 -15.97
CA PHE A 199 4.05 -1.08 -17.39
C PHE A 199 3.52 0.32 -17.68
N LYS A 200 2.42 0.71 -17.00
CA LYS A 200 1.90 2.07 -17.11
C LYS A 200 2.67 3.01 -16.19
N GLY A 201 3.33 4.00 -16.77
CA GLY A 201 4.16 4.96 -16.04
C GLY A 201 5.63 4.54 -15.90
N GLY A 202 6.01 3.31 -16.30
CA GLY A 202 7.41 2.87 -16.35
C GLY A 202 8.11 2.81 -14.98
N TYR A 203 7.35 2.70 -13.88
CA TYR A 203 7.91 2.68 -12.53
C TYR A 203 8.71 1.41 -12.28
N LYS A 204 9.88 1.57 -11.66
CA LYS A 204 10.83 0.50 -11.39
C LYS A 204 11.26 0.50 -9.93
N ARG A 205 11.37 -0.70 -9.35
CA ARG A 205 11.82 -0.88 -7.97
C ARG A 205 12.72 -2.11 -7.86
N VAL A 206 13.74 -2.02 -7.01
CA VAL A 206 14.51 -3.18 -6.55
C VAL A 206 14.25 -3.41 -5.07
N SER A 207 14.32 -4.65 -4.64
CA SER A 207 14.26 -5.00 -3.23
C SER A 207 15.25 -6.11 -2.92
N GLY A 208 15.75 -6.10 -1.67
CA GLY A 208 16.50 -7.20 -1.08
C GLY A 208 15.82 -7.61 0.22
N GLY A 209 15.78 -8.90 0.49
CA GLY A 209 15.12 -9.44 1.66
C GLY A 209 15.91 -10.56 2.32
N VAL A 210 15.60 -10.75 3.60
CA VAL A 210 16.06 -11.87 4.42
C VAL A 210 14.86 -12.56 5.03
N GLU A 211 14.93 -13.86 5.20
CA GLU A 211 13.91 -14.66 5.82
C GLU A 211 14.51 -15.70 6.76
N TYR A 212 13.82 -15.97 7.85
CA TYR A 212 14.12 -17.01 8.80
C TYR A 212 12.86 -17.78 9.12
N VAL A 213 12.92 -19.09 8.91
CA VAL A 213 11.80 -20.00 9.22
C VAL A 213 12.30 -21.06 10.19
N ALA A 214 11.60 -21.19 11.31
CA ALA A 214 11.90 -22.19 12.34
C ALA A 214 10.62 -22.89 12.75
N GLY A 215 10.48 -24.15 12.36
CA GLY A 215 9.27 -24.93 12.58
C GLY A 215 8.04 -24.24 11.99
N LEU A 216 7.14 -23.80 12.87
CA LEU A 216 5.86 -23.16 12.51
C LEU A 216 5.95 -21.63 12.44
N ASN A 217 7.10 -21.03 12.77
CA ASN A 217 7.29 -19.60 12.84
C ASN A 217 8.11 -19.11 11.64
N GLU A 218 7.74 -17.96 11.12
CA GLU A 218 8.37 -17.31 9.98
C GLU A 218 8.62 -15.84 10.30
N ILE A 219 9.81 -15.34 10.00
CA ILE A 219 10.17 -13.93 10.11
C ILE A 219 10.77 -13.51 8.79
N HIS A 220 10.41 -12.34 8.29
CA HIS A 220 11.04 -11.76 7.12
C HIS A 220 11.26 -10.27 7.29
N ALA A 221 12.24 -9.75 6.56
CA ALA A 221 12.48 -8.32 6.44
C ALA A 221 12.92 -7.99 5.02
N ASN A 222 12.35 -6.95 4.45
CA ASN A 222 12.65 -6.50 3.09
C ASN A 222 12.96 -5.01 3.06
N LEU A 223 13.93 -4.63 2.23
CA LEU A 223 14.28 -3.26 1.92
C LEU A 223 13.93 -2.96 0.46
N TYR A 224 13.38 -1.78 0.21
CA TYR A 224 12.90 -1.36 -1.11
C TYR A 224 13.53 -0.04 -1.53
N ARG A 225 13.97 0.02 -2.78
CA ARG A 225 14.53 1.21 -3.40
C ARG A 225 13.96 1.39 -4.81
N ASN A 226 13.52 2.60 -5.11
CA ASN A 226 13.14 2.96 -6.47
C ASN A 226 14.37 3.00 -7.39
N LEU A 227 14.18 2.63 -8.64
CA LEU A 227 15.15 2.80 -9.71
C LEU A 227 14.67 3.93 -10.62
N GLY A 228 15.56 4.87 -10.89
CA GLY A 228 15.24 6.06 -11.67
C GLY A 228 14.99 7.29 -10.82
N THR A 229 14.73 8.40 -11.49
CA THR A 229 14.35 9.67 -10.89
C THR A 229 12.86 9.71 -10.65
N ASP A 230 12.44 10.41 -9.60
CA ASP A 230 11.04 10.74 -9.37
C ASP A 230 10.51 11.51 -10.58
N GLU A 231 9.40 11.06 -11.16
CA GLU A 231 8.80 11.75 -12.30
C GLU A 231 8.10 13.01 -11.80
N ARG A 232 8.52 14.17 -12.33
CA ARG A 232 7.92 15.47 -12.04
C ARG A 232 7.37 16.04 -13.32
N LYS A 233 6.10 16.43 -13.28
CA LYS A 233 5.43 17.09 -14.40
C LYS A 233 4.92 18.44 -13.95
N TYR A 234 5.28 19.44 -14.71
CA TYR A 234 4.63 20.74 -14.64
C TYR A 234 3.45 20.71 -15.62
N ILE A 235 2.26 20.91 -15.08
CA ILE A 235 1.04 21.02 -15.87
C ILE A 235 0.76 22.49 -16.02
N GLY A 236 1.17 23.04 -17.12
CA GLY A 236 1.10 24.40 -17.66
C GLY A 236 0.29 25.46 -16.93
N LEU A 237 0.61 26.70 -17.23
CA LEU A 237 -0.18 27.85 -16.83
C LEU A 237 -1.37 27.99 -17.78
N HIS A 238 -2.58 27.85 -17.27
CA HIS A 238 -3.80 28.27 -17.96
C HIS A 238 -4.22 29.61 -17.40
N GLY A 239 -3.77 30.69 -18.05
CA GLY A 239 -4.22 32.04 -17.74
C GLY A 239 -5.47 32.38 -18.58
N ARG A 240 -6.49 32.87 -17.97
CA ARG A 240 -7.62 33.51 -18.63
C ARG A 240 -7.73 34.95 -18.14
N SER A 241 -7.63 35.88 -19.04
CA SER A 241 -7.93 37.28 -18.76
C SER A 241 -9.21 37.67 -19.47
N THR A 242 -10.07 38.36 -18.78
CA THR A 242 -11.32 38.90 -19.34
C THR A 242 -11.33 40.41 -19.07
N VAL A 243 -11.45 41.19 -20.13
CA VAL A 243 -11.63 42.64 -20.01
C VAL A 243 -13.08 42.84 -19.60
N LEU A 244 -13.30 43.46 -18.46
CA LEU A 244 -14.63 43.83 -18.00
C LEU A 244 -14.94 45.23 -18.52
N GLY A 245 -15.85 45.30 -19.50
CA GLY A 245 -16.16 46.52 -20.24
C GLY A 245 -16.95 47.59 -19.50
N ASP A 246 -17.31 47.40 -18.24
CA ASP A 246 -18.04 48.37 -17.43
C ASP A 246 -17.48 48.45 -16.01
N PRO A 247 -16.63 49.44 -15.72
CA PRO A 247 -16.10 49.65 -14.38
C PRO A 247 -17.17 50.08 -13.36
N ALA A 248 -18.32 50.61 -13.77
CA ALA A 248 -19.37 51.06 -12.86
C ALA A 248 -20.00 49.91 -12.04
N GLY A 249 -19.98 48.68 -12.56
CA GLY A 249 -20.42 47.49 -11.83
C GLY A 249 -19.46 46.97 -10.76
N LEU A 250 -18.19 47.34 -10.82
CA LEU A 250 -17.12 46.90 -9.92
C LEU A 250 -16.88 47.84 -8.74
N TYR A 251 -17.25 49.10 -8.90
CA TYR A 251 -17.08 50.13 -7.85
C TYR A 251 -18.45 50.68 -7.40
N PRO A 252 -19.20 49.96 -6.57
CA PRO A 252 -20.55 50.41 -6.18
C PRO A 252 -20.58 51.60 -5.22
N TYR A 253 -19.45 52.19 -4.84
CA TYR A 253 -19.40 53.23 -3.83
C TYR A 253 -18.64 54.47 -4.29
N GLY A 254 -19.36 55.46 -4.78
CA GLY A 254 -18.98 56.87 -4.63
C GLY A 254 -18.00 57.43 -5.62
N MET A 255 -17.73 56.81 -6.76
CA MET A 255 -17.03 57.43 -7.86
C MET A 255 -18.02 58.14 -8.80
N ASP A 256 -17.71 59.39 -9.13
CA ASP A 256 -18.46 60.18 -10.07
C ASP A 256 -18.53 59.44 -11.42
N PRO A 257 -19.71 59.13 -11.95
CA PRO A 257 -19.85 58.40 -13.23
C PRO A 257 -19.15 59.10 -14.40
N ASP A 258 -18.96 60.41 -14.36
CA ASP A 258 -18.35 61.16 -15.42
C ASP A 258 -16.82 61.08 -15.46
N GLN A 259 -16.17 60.67 -14.39
CA GLN A 259 -14.70 60.51 -14.37
C GLN A 259 -14.23 59.08 -14.65
N SER A 260 -15.09 58.09 -14.51
CA SER A 260 -14.69 56.69 -14.66
C SER A 260 -14.67 56.17 -16.10
N LEU A 261 -15.31 56.87 -17.03
CA LEU A 261 -15.54 56.35 -18.38
C LEU A 261 -14.35 56.47 -19.34
N TYR A 262 -13.31 57.19 -18.99
CA TYR A 262 -12.27 57.51 -19.98
C TYR A 262 -10.87 56.95 -19.73
N ASN A 263 -10.54 56.42 -18.54
CA ASN A 263 -9.14 56.12 -18.22
C ASN A 263 -8.84 54.82 -17.52
N TYR A 264 -9.80 53.93 -17.27
CA TYR A 264 -9.51 52.71 -16.54
C TYR A 264 -10.12 51.47 -17.19
N GLY A 265 -9.27 50.58 -17.60
CA GLY A 265 -9.67 49.20 -17.96
C GLY A 265 -9.53 48.29 -16.77
N VAL A 266 -10.54 47.48 -16.52
CA VAL A 266 -10.47 46.47 -15.47
C VAL A 266 -10.28 45.08 -16.13
N VAL A 267 -9.21 44.43 -15.79
CA VAL A 267 -8.91 43.09 -16.27
C VAL A 267 -9.00 42.09 -15.11
N SER A 268 -9.94 41.19 -15.22
CA SER A 268 -9.92 40.01 -14.36
C SER A 268 -8.97 38.97 -14.92
N TYR A 269 -8.13 38.39 -14.08
CA TYR A 269 -7.24 37.33 -14.49
C TYR A 269 -7.43 36.11 -13.59
N GLU A 270 -7.28 34.96 -14.19
CA GLU A 270 -7.21 33.65 -13.53
C GLU A 270 -5.94 32.97 -13.96
N ASN A 271 -5.06 32.65 -13.03
CA ASN A 271 -3.87 31.88 -13.29
C ASN A 271 -4.00 30.54 -12.58
N HIS A 272 -3.89 29.48 -13.34
CA HIS A 272 -4.00 28.12 -12.84
C HIS A 272 -2.82 27.28 -13.29
N TRP A 273 -2.09 26.70 -12.37
CA TRP A 273 -0.98 25.82 -12.66
C TRP A 273 -0.94 24.65 -11.65
N ALA A 274 -0.38 23.53 -12.08
CA ALA A 274 -0.23 22.36 -11.25
C ALA A 274 1.17 21.76 -11.39
N LEU A 275 1.70 21.28 -10.28
CA LEU A 275 2.93 20.53 -10.23
C LEU A 275 2.64 19.13 -9.69
N SER A 276 2.94 18.11 -10.50
CA SER A 276 2.74 16.72 -10.15
C SER A 276 4.08 16.00 -9.93
N GLU A 277 4.17 15.21 -8.90
CA GLU A 277 5.31 14.31 -8.64
C GLU A 277 4.81 12.89 -8.41
N ASN A 278 5.33 11.96 -9.19
CA ASN A 278 5.12 10.54 -9.02
C ASN A 278 6.40 9.87 -8.53
N THR A 279 6.30 9.11 -7.44
CA THR A 279 7.44 8.41 -6.84
C THR A 279 7.05 7.00 -6.43
N VAL A 280 7.91 6.05 -6.74
CA VAL A 280 7.81 4.72 -6.17
C VAL A 280 8.22 4.76 -4.71
N ALA A 281 7.37 4.23 -3.84
CA ALA A 281 7.63 4.19 -2.41
C ALA A 281 8.89 3.36 -2.10
N ARG A 282 9.83 3.97 -1.37
CA ARG A 282 11.05 3.36 -0.85
C ARG A 282 10.95 3.23 0.66
N GLY A 283 11.49 2.16 1.21
CA GLY A 283 11.38 1.91 2.65
C GLY A 283 11.63 0.46 2.98
N TYR A 284 10.92 -0.06 3.96
CA TYR A 284 11.08 -1.43 4.41
C TYR A 284 9.77 -2.01 4.94
N ASP A 285 9.72 -3.33 4.96
CA ASP A 285 8.76 -4.08 5.77
C ASP A 285 9.47 -5.14 6.63
N ILE A 286 8.83 -5.51 7.72
CA ILE A 286 9.20 -6.59 8.61
C ILE A 286 7.92 -7.32 8.96
N GLY A 287 7.92 -8.65 8.82
CA GLY A 287 6.76 -9.47 9.09
C GLY A 287 7.08 -10.70 9.92
N TYR A 288 6.05 -11.12 10.64
CA TYR A 288 6.02 -12.36 11.39
C TYR A 288 4.78 -13.16 11.01
N ALA A 289 4.94 -14.46 10.84
CA ALA A 289 3.82 -15.36 10.62
C ALA A 289 3.95 -16.64 11.42
N ARG A 290 2.80 -17.24 11.73
CA ARG A 290 2.73 -18.50 12.45
C ARG A 290 1.67 -19.40 11.83
N THR A 291 2.05 -20.64 11.60
CA THR A 291 1.16 -21.75 11.25
C THR A 291 0.82 -22.53 12.51
N PHE A 292 -0.37 -23.11 12.62
CA PHE A 292 -0.78 -23.83 13.81
C PHE A 292 -0.50 -25.34 13.69
N LYS A 293 -0.01 -25.98 14.78
CA LYS A 293 0.34 -27.39 14.79
C LYS A 293 -0.87 -28.29 14.43
N ASN A 294 -2.03 -28.00 15.02
CA ASN A 294 -3.26 -28.77 14.82
C ASN A 294 -4.16 -28.25 13.69
N ALA A 295 -3.75 -27.17 13.01
CA ALA A 295 -4.47 -26.56 11.90
C ALA A 295 -3.46 -26.01 10.88
N ARG A 296 -2.68 -26.90 10.25
CA ARG A 296 -1.64 -26.50 9.28
C ARG A 296 -2.19 -25.83 8.03
N TRP A 297 -3.48 -25.98 7.81
CA TRP A 297 -4.23 -25.27 6.79
C TRP A 297 -4.49 -23.79 7.16
N ALA A 298 -4.16 -23.35 8.38
CA ALA A 298 -4.33 -22.00 8.86
C ALA A 298 -2.99 -21.37 9.23
N ARG A 299 -2.76 -20.15 8.75
CA ARG A 299 -1.60 -19.31 9.01
C ARG A 299 -2.04 -17.92 9.35
N VAL A 300 -1.51 -17.32 10.41
CA VAL A 300 -1.73 -15.91 10.76
C VAL A 300 -0.45 -15.12 10.56
N TYR A 301 -0.57 -13.84 10.24
CA TYR A 301 0.59 -12.99 10.04
C TYR A 301 0.34 -11.53 10.42
N ALA A 302 1.43 -10.83 10.70
CA ALA A 302 1.44 -9.41 10.96
C ALA A 302 2.72 -8.81 10.34
N ASP A 303 2.53 -7.84 9.45
CA ASP A 303 3.61 -7.13 8.77
C ASP A 303 3.54 -5.66 9.16
N TYR A 304 4.67 -5.07 9.55
CA TYR A 304 4.86 -3.65 9.69
C TYR A 304 5.57 -3.12 8.46
N TYR A 305 5.13 -1.98 7.93
CA TYR A 305 5.79 -1.34 6.81
C TYR A 305 5.98 0.16 7.05
N ASN A 306 7.04 0.70 6.46
CA ASN A 306 7.38 2.12 6.53
C ASN A 306 7.92 2.58 5.17
N TRP A 307 7.09 3.33 4.45
CA TRP A 307 7.46 4.01 3.22
C TRP A 307 7.91 5.42 3.53
N ARG A 308 9.14 5.75 3.17
CA ARG A 308 9.77 7.03 3.50
C ARG A 308 9.05 8.19 2.82
N GLY A 309 8.84 9.26 3.54
CA GLY A 309 8.43 10.53 3.02
C GLY A 309 9.58 11.29 2.32
N ARG A 310 9.31 12.54 1.98
CA ARG A 310 10.28 13.45 1.37
C ARG A 310 10.10 14.85 1.98
N GLU A 311 11.19 15.52 2.26
CA GLU A 311 11.15 16.95 2.61
C GLU A 311 10.69 17.82 1.44
N ALA A 312 10.25 19.04 1.74
CA ALA A 312 9.85 19.99 0.72
C ALA A 312 11.01 20.32 -0.23
N VAL A 313 10.74 20.34 -1.53
CA VAL A 313 11.75 20.57 -2.56
C VAL A 313 11.38 21.78 -3.41
N LYS A 314 12.33 22.69 -3.64
CA LYS A 314 12.17 23.77 -4.61
C LYS A 314 12.35 23.25 -6.03
N VAL A 315 11.45 23.59 -6.93
CA VAL A 315 11.49 23.27 -8.35
C VAL A 315 11.31 24.60 -9.12
N GLY A 316 12.41 25.24 -9.47
CA GLY A 316 12.37 26.60 -10.00
C GLY A 316 11.80 27.58 -8.96
N TYR A 317 10.78 28.31 -9.33
CA TYR A 317 10.06 29.25 -8.46
C TYR A 317 9.05 28.54 -7.53
N TYR A 318 8.77 27.27 -7.76
CA TYR A 318 7.74 26.50 -7.06
C TYR A 318 8.33 25.65 -5.96
N LYS A 319 7.50 25.30 -4.97
CA LYS A 319 7.88 24.46 -3.85
C LYS A 319 6.92 23.30 -3.74
N LEU A 320 7.42 22.09 -4.04
CA LEU A 320 6.67 20.88 -3.72
C LEU A 320 6.61 20.69 -2.20
N PRO A 321 5.43 20.45 -1.64
CA PRO A 321 5.25 20.28 -0.21
C PRO A 321 6.00 19.05 0.30
N LYS A 322 6.21 19.02 1.60
CA LYS A 322 6.69 17.85 2.30
C LYS A 322 5.73 16.69 2.09
N ARG A 323 6.27 15.51 1.75
CA ARG A 323 5.53 14.26 1.70
C ARG A 323 5.79 13.45 2.96
N ASN A 324 4.73 13.16 3.71
CA ASN A 324 4.84 12.38 4.92
C ASN A 324 5.17 10.91 4.64
N ALA A 325 5.86 10.27 5.58
CA ALA A 325 6.07 8.83 5.53
C ALA A 325 4.74 8.09 5.74
N ILE A 326 4.54 6.99 5.01
CA ILE A 326 3.38 6.12 5.18
C ILE A 326 3.82 4.92 6.01
N LYS A 327 3.29 4.83 7.22
CA LYS A 327 3.56 3.74 8.16
C LYS A 327 2.27 2.99 8.44
N GLY A 328 2.36 1.69 8.59
CA GLY A 328 1.19 0.90 8.91
C GLY A 328 1.49 -0.55 9.21
N PHE A 329 0.42 -1.26 9.51
CA PHE A 329 0.43 -2.69 9.74
C PHE A 329 -0.51 -3.37 8.76
N LYS A 330 -0.13 -4.55 8.31
CA LYS A 330 -0.99 -5.48 7.59
C LYS A 330 -1.10 -6.72 8.45
N VAL A 331 -2.31 -7.04 8.91
CA VAL A 331 -2.60 -8.23 9.71
C VAL A 331 -3.63 -9.08 8.99
N GLY A 332 -3.45 -10.38 9.01
CA GLY A 332 -4.36 -11.26 8.32
C GLY A 332 -4.18 -12.73 8.67
N ALA A 333 -5.03 -13.51 8.05
CA ALA A 333 -5.00 -14.95 8.14
C ALA A 333 -5.18 -15.58 6.76
N GLU A 334 -4.43 -16.62 6.52
CA GLU A 334 -4.44 -17.42 5.31
C GLU A 334 -4.98 -18.80 5.62
N PHE A 335 -5.97 -19.25 4.85
CA PHE A 335 -6.67 -20.51 5.04
C PHE A 335 -6.65 -21.33 3.76
N HIS A 336 -6.01 -22.47 3.78
CA HIS A 336 -6.08 -23.47 2.71
C HIS A 336 -7.40 -24.23 2.81
N ILE A 337 -8.43 -23.77 2.08
CA ILE A 337 -9.79 -24.32 2.15
C ILE A 337 -9.83 -25.69 1.49
N THR A 338 -9.22 -25.82 0.31
CA THR A 338 -9.04 -27.08 -0.43
C THR A 338 -7.58 -27.20 -0.87
N PRO A 339 -7.11 -28.35 -1.38
CA PRO A 339 -5.76 -28.49 -1.92
C PRO A 339 -5.38 -27.49 -3.01
N HIS A 340 -6.38 -26.89 -3.67
CA HIS A 340 -6.18 -25.91 -4.74
C HIS A 340 -6.52 -24.48 -4.33
N LEU A 341 -7.32 -24.29 -3.26
CA LEU A 341 -7.92 -23.02 -2.97
C LEU A 341 -7.50 -22.49 -1.60
N THR A 342 -6.89 -21.31 -1.60
CA THR A 342 -6.48 -20.61 -0.38
C THR A 342 -7.15 -19.23 -0.32
N LEU A 343 -7.74 -18.93 0.83
CA LEU A 343 -8.27 -17.60 1.16
C LEU A 343 -7.27 -16.88 2.07
N ASP A 344 -6.88 -15.68 1.70
CA ASP A 344 -6.09 -14.75 2.52
C ASP A 344 -6.94 -13.51 2.77
N ALA A 345 -7.28 -13.24 4.03
CA ALA A 345 -8.10 -12.10 4.40
C ALA A 345 -7.52 -11.38 5.61
N GLY A 346 -7.72 -10.06 5.66
CA GLY A 346 -7.17 -9.27 6.74
C GLY A 346 -7.51 -7.78 6.65
N TYR A 347 -6.73 -7.01 7.38
CA TYR A 347 -6.87 -5.57 7.47
C TYR A 347 -5.52 -4.88 7.34
N LYS A 348 -5.46 -3.83 6.52
CA LYS A 348 -4.29 -2.99 6.34
C LYS A 348 -4.55 -1.61 6.92
N THR A 349 -3.68 -1.16 7.83
CA THR A 349 -3.70 0.21 8.35
C THR A 349 -2.68 1.06 7.58
N ALA A 350 -2.89 2.36 7.52
CA ALA A 350 -1.91 3.30 6.99
C ALA A 350 -2.04 4.65 7.71
N SER A 351 -0.92 5.26 8.07
CA SER A 351 -0.89 6.64 8.57
C SER A 351 -1.17 7.61 7.42
N HIS A 352 -2.02 8.59 7.65
CA HIS A 352 -2.41 9.65 6.70
C HIS A 352 -3.17 9.17 5.46
N HIS A 353 -3.43 7.87 5.31
CA HIS A 353 -4.12 7.28 4.18
C HIS A 353 -5.05 6.17 4.64
N LEU A 354 -5.86 5.77 3.73
CA LEU A 354 -7.04 4.97 3.88
C LEU A 354 -6.71 3.54 4.29
N SER A 355 -7.06 3.21 5.50
CA SER A 355 -7.01 1.86 6.04
C SER A 355 -8.23 1.09 5.58
N GLY A 356 -8.10 -0.22 5.35
CA GLY A 356 -9.25 -1.02 4.93
C GLY A 356 -9.01 -2.52 4.96
N PRO A 357 -10.11 -3.29 4.93
CA PRO A 357 -10.06 -4.73 4.76
C PRO A 357 -9.62 -5.11 3.35
N TYR A 358 -9.09 -6.30 3.22
CA TYR A 358 -8.78 -6.95 1.95
C TYR A 358 -9.12 -8.45 2.04
N ALA A 359 -9.40 -9.03 0.90
CA ALA A 359 -9.52 -10.48 0.73
C ALA A 359 -8.86 -10.89 -0.59
N THR A 360 -8.16 -12.00 -0.57
CA THR A 360 -7.46 -12.54 -1.73
C THR A 360 -7.73 -14.04 -1.82
N LEU A 361 -8.15 -14.49 -2.98
CA LEU A 361 -8.32 -15.88 -3.31
C LEU A 361 -7.15 -16.32 -4.19
N LYS A 362 -6.47 -17.39 -3.77
CA LYS A 362 -5.36 -18.01 -4.51
C LYS A 362 -5.80 -19.38 -4.98
N TYR A 363 -5.66 -19.63 -6.27
CA TYR A 363 -5.85 -20.95 -6.86
C TYR A 363 -4.48 -21.51 -7.26
N THR A 364 -4.01 -22.55 -6.59
CA THR A 364 -2.80 -23.29 -6.95
C THR A 364 -3.12 -24.26 -8.07
N ILE A 365 -2.39 -24.22 -9.18
CA ILE A 365 -2.64 -25.08 -10.35
C ILE A 365 -2.44 -26.55 -9.98
N GLY A 366 -1.41 -26.87 -9.20
CA GLY A 366 -1.22 -28.14 -8.57
C GLY A 366 -1.96 -28.26 -7.24
N THR A 367 -1.42 -29.01 -6.28
CA THR A 367 -2.07 -29.28 -4.99
C THR A 367 -1.30 -28.71 -3.82
N SER A 368 -2.01 -28.14 -2.85
CA SER A 368 -1.47 -27.79 -1.54
C SER A 368 -1.39 -29.02 -0.63
N LYS A 369 -0.35 -29.11 0.19
CA LYS A 369 -0.11 -30.23 1.09
C LYS A 369 -1.15 -30.31 2.21
N PHE A 370 -1.52 -29.16 2.77
CA PHE A 370 -2.45 -29.05 3.87
C PHE A 370 -3.69 -28.28 3.43
N ALA A 371 -4.86 -28.84 3.73
CA ALA A 371 -6.11 -28.17 3.44
C ALA A 371 -7.17 -28.59 4.47
N TRP A 372 -8.12 -27.72 4.72
CA TRP A 372 -9.23 -28.01 5.61
C TRP A 372 -10.16 -29.09 5.04
N ARG A 373 -10.40 -29.08 3.73
CA ARG A 373 -11.19 -30.09 3.02
C ARG A 373 -10.35 -30.79 1.97
N GLY A 374 -10.33 -32.12 2.00
CA GLY A 374 -9.65 -32.93 0.98
C GLY A 374 -8.12 -32.97 1.05
N GLY A 375 -7.52 -32.36 2.06
CA GLY A 375 -6.08 -32.39 2.32
C GLY A 375 -5.74 -33.05 3.64
N LYS A 376 -4.45 -33.11 3.99
CA LYS A 376 -3.99 -33.52 5.32
C LYS A 376 -4.34 -32.45 6.33
N HIS A 377 -5.03 -32.78 7.40
CA HIS A 377 -5.48 -31.79 8.38
C HIS A 377 -4.42 -31.46 9.41
N SER A 378 -3.93 -32.42 10.03
CA SER A 378 -2.95 -32.38 11.09
C SER A 378 -2.59 -33.76 11.42
N GLU A 379 -1.40 -34.03 11.51
CA GLU A 379 -0.92 -35.13 12.30
C GLU A 379 0.00 -34.50 13.31
N SER A 380 0.35 -35.25 14.33
CA SER A 380 1.25 -34.86 15.40
C SER A 380 2.60 -34.33 14.91
N ALA A 381 2.82 -34.39 13.62
CA ALA A 381 4.07 -34.02 12.98
C ALA A 381 4.31 -32.50 13.01
N ILE A 382 5.50 -32.09 13.41
CA ILE A 382 5.98 -30.71 13.38
C ILE A 382 6.27 -30.36 11.92
N THR A 383 5.76 -29.23 11.42
CA THR A 383 6.13 -28.75 10.10
C THR A 383 7.63 -28.49 10.06
N THR A 384 8.35 -29.23 9.26
CA THR A 384 9.78 -29.04 9.12
C THR A 384 10.06 -27.84 8.22
N ALA A 385 11.14 -27.11 8.48
CA ALA A 385 11.55 -26.00 7.63
C ALA A 385 11.79 -26.43 6.18
N ARG A 386 12.14 -27.70 5.97
CA ARG A 386 12.32 -28.29 4.64
C ARG A 386 11.06 -28.21 3.78
N SER A 387 9.87 -28.43 4.35
CA SER A 387 8.62 -28.35 3.59
C SER A 387 8.29 -26.95 3.06
N LYS A 388 8.90 -25.93 3.66
CA LYS A 388 8.72 -24.51 3.30
C LYS A 388 9.85 -23.96 2.41
N MET A 389 10.86 -24.77 2.07
CA MET A 389 12.00 -24.33 1.26
C MET A 389 11.61 -23.85 -0.16
N LEU A 390 10.44 -24.24 -0.65
CA LEU A 390 9.89 -23.85 -1.95
C LEU A 390 8.63 -23.00 -1.82
N ASP A 391 8.31 -22.48 -0.64
CA ASP A 391 7.24 -21.51 -0.46
C ASP A 391 7.66 -20.14 -1.05
N LYS A 392 6.68 -19.36 -1.50
CA LYS A 392 6.93 -18.04 -2.08
C LYS A 392 7.47 -17.07 -1.04
N VAL A 393 8.35 -16.19 -1.48
CA VAL A 393 8.91 -15.12 -0.65
C VAL A 393 7.81 -14.11 -0.29
N HIS A 394 7.70 -13.80 0.99
CA HIS A 394 6.77 -12.79 1.50
C HIS A 394 7.39 -11.40 1.38
N ARG A 395 6.70 -10.51 0.66
CA ARG A 395 7.15 -9.14 0.40
C ARG A 395 5.96 -8.22 0.10
N SER A 396 6.14 -6.93 0.32
CA SER A 396 5.11 -5.93 0.03
C SER A 396 4.98 -5.68 -1.48
N ASP A 397 3.74 -5.54 -1.94
CA ASP A 397 3.43 -5.07 -3.28
C ASP A 397 3.98 -3.65 -3.52
N MET A 398 4.15 -3.27 -4.79
CA MET A 398 4.62 -1.93 -5.13
C MET A 398 3.57 -0.87 -4.75
N VAL A 399 4.05 0.23 -4.18
CA VAL A 399 3.26 1.42 -3.88
C VAL A 399 3.83 2.59 -4.64
N VAL A 400 3.00 3.30 -5.39
CA VAL A 400 3.34 4.56 -6.04
C VAL A 400 2.62 5.69 -5.31
N GLN A 401 3.37 6.73 -4.98
CA GLN A 401 2.86 7.94 -4.35
C GLN A 401 2.83 9.05 -5.39
N GLU A 402 1.66 9.63 -5.60
CA GLU A 402 1.47 10.82 -6.41
C GLU A 402 1.11 12.00 -5.52
N THR A 403 1.79 13.11 -5.72
CA THR A 403 1.46 14.37 -5.07
C THR A 403 1.21 15.39 -6.16
N VAL A 404 0.04 15.99 -6.15
CA VAL A 404 -0.31 17.09 -7.05
C VAL A 404 -0.60 18.30 -6.21
N GLU A 405 0.10 19.39 -6.50
CA GLU A 405 -0.17 20.70 -5.92
C GLU A 405 -0.61 21.63 -7.03
N GLU A 406 -1.77 22.17 -6.85
CA GLU A 406 -2.43 23.05 -7.79
C GLU A 406 -2.53 24.44 -7.18
N THR A 407 -2.11 25.44 -7.89
CA THR A 407 -2.22 26.83 -7.46
C THR A 407 -3.23 27.54 -8.36
N TYR A 408 -4.12 28.24 -7.72
CA TYR A 408 -5.11 29.08 -8.37
C TYR A 408 -4.94 30.50 -7.84
N ASP A 409 -4.63 31.42 -8.75
CA ASP A 409 -4.53 32.83 -8.48
C ASP A 409 -5.57 33.59 -9.32
N HIS A 410 -6.43 34.29 -8.62
CA HIS A 410 -7.51 35.08 -9.22
C HIS A 410 -7.43 36.49 -8.69
N GLY A 411 -7.45 37.43 -9.57
CA GLY A 411 -7.40 38.85 -9.21
C GLY A 411 -8.08 39.74 -10.23
N VAL A 412 -8.30 40.93 -9.81
CA VAL A 412 -8.77 42.05 -10.65
C VAL A 412 -7.72 43.10 -10.61
N VAL A 413 -7.21 43.47 -11.75
CA VAL A 413 -6.20 44.53 -11.89
C VAL A 413 -6.81 45.69 -12.61
N ASP A 414 -6.65 46.87 -12.04
CA ASP A 414 -6.97 48.12 -12.68
C ASP A 414 -5.82 48.46 -13.63
N VAL A 415 -6.12 48.52 -14.90
CA VAL A 415 -5.15 48.83 -15.93
C VAL A 415 -5.44 50.26 -16.40
N GLY A 416 -4.68 51.23 -15.85
CA GLY A 416 -4.70 52.60 -16.38
C GLY A 416 -4.27 52.60 -17.85
N LEU A 417 -5.13 53.04 -18.71
CA LEU A 417 -4.86 53.22 -20.14
C LEU A 417 -4.22 54.59 -20.37
#